data_d0d1b6159b5697d9fa71e00d0d5f1080
#
_entry.id   d0d1b6159b5697d9fa71e00d0d5f1080
#
_cell.length_a   1.000
_cell.length_b   1.000
_cell.length_c   1.000
_cell.angle_alpha   90.00
_cell.angle_beta   90.00
_cell.angle_gamma   90.00
#
_symmetry.space_group_name_H-M   'P 1'
#
loop_
_entity.id
_entity.type
_entity.pdbx_description
1 polymer ?
#
loop_
_entity_poly.entity_id
_entity_poly.type
_entity_poly.pdbx_seq_one_letter_code
_entity_poly.pdbx_strand_id
1 'polypeptide(L)'
;MFDLGKVIIPFDYKNTIDKLEHIEKDLGKKFFSYYQKNYETHRKFERGGLSEDEFISIMLTALEHKIDRETFINYYTDIFTLNEEVASLLPMLKKNYALCLLSNTDSLHHKYGWFKYDFLKYFDKLFLSYQVKAVKPEEKIYRAVERFTDRPSSEHLFIDDIPEYAEAAKSIGWDAIRFENYNQLVEELKKKNIRF
;
A
#
# COMPACT_ATOMS: atom_id res chain seq x y z
N MET A 1 -11.59 -7.45 1.93
CA MET A 1 -10.63 -6.31 2.07
C MET A 1 -9.27 -6.76 1.60
N PHE A 2 -8.62 -5.98 0.77
CA PHE A 2 -7.26 -6.28 0.30
C PHE A 2 -6.31 -5.18 0.74
N ASP A 3 -5.14 -5.57 1.22
CA ASP A 3 -3.98 -4.69 1.13
C ASP A 3 -3.56 -4.51 -0.34
N LEU A 4 -2.77 -3.49 -0.59
CA LEU A 4 -2.29 -3.14 -1.92
C LEU A 4 -0.85 -3.63 -2.14
N GLY A 5 0.07 -3.13 -1.31
CA GLY A 5 1.49 -3.39 -1.43
C GLY A 5 1.83 -4.87 -1.21
N LYS A 6 2.67 -5.44 -2.06
CA LYS A 6 3.07 -6.87 -2.04
C LYS A 6 1.95 -7.90 -2.14
N VAL A 7 0.68 -7.48 -2.10
CA VAL A 7 -0.48 -8.34 -2.39
C VAL A 7 -0.88 -8.18 -3.85
N ILE A 8 -1.37 -7.00 -4.24
CA ILE A 8 -1.82 -6.71 -5.61
C ILE A 8 -0.73 -6.04 -6.44
N ILE A 9 0.04 -5.13 -5.84
CA ILE A 9 1.16 -4.43 -6.49
C ILE A 9 2.44 -4.59 -5.68
N PRO A 10 3.26 -5.61 -5.96
CA PRO A 10 4.64 -5.66 -5.48
C PRO A 10 5.37 -4.35 -5.79
N PHE A 11 6.29 -3.96 -4.90
CA PHE A 11 7.11 -2.78 -5.08
C PHE A 11 8.55 -3.04 -4.68
N ASP A 12 9.48 -2.37 -5.38
CA ASP A 12 10.91 -2.45 -5.11
C ASP A 12 11.59 -1.11 -5.39
N TYR A 13 12.27 -0.58 -4.40
CA TYR A 13 13.05 0.66 -4.53
C TYR A 13 14.36 0.49 -5.33
N LYS A 14 14.68 -0.74 -5.76
CA LYS A 14 15.90 -0.99 -6.55
C LYS A 14 15.96 -0.10 -7.78
N ASN A 15 14.85 0.05 -8.51
CA ASN A 15 14.77 0.91 -9.68
C ASN A 15 15.09 2.38 -9.35
N THR A 16 14.55 2.89 -8.25
CA THR A 16 14.85 4.25 -7.74
C THR A 16 16.34 4.40 -7.40
N ILE A 17 16.89 3.42 -6.68
CA ILE A 17 18.30 3.41 -6.29
C ILE A 17 19.20 3.41 -7.53
N ASP A 18 18.94 2.51 -8.48
CA ASP A 18 19.74 2.38 -9.70
C ASP A 18 19.70 3.69 -10.54
N LYS A 19 18.54 4.32 -10.68
CA LYS A 19 18.39 5.60 -11.37
C LYS A 19 19.18 6.73 -10.69
N LEU A 20 19.14 6.80 -9.36
CA LEU A 20 19.90 7.78 -8.60
C LEU A 20 21.43 7.56 -8.71
N GLU A 21 21.88 6.30 -8.70
CA GLU A 21 23.30 5.96 -8.90
C GLU A 21 23.82 6.40 -10.30
N HIS A 22 22.93 6.44 -11.31
CA HIS A 22 23.31 6.95 -12.64
C HIS A 22 23.45 8.49 -12.68
N ILE A 23 22.80 9.21 -11.77
CA ILE A 23 22.97 10.67 -11.65
C ILE A 23 24.32 11.00 -10.99
N GLU A 24 24.58 10.38 -9.85
CA GLU A 24 25.83 10.55 -9.11
C GLU A 24 26.11 9.27 -8.29
N LYS A 25 27.39 8.89 -8.27
CA LYS A 25 27.85 7.74 -7.49
C LYS A 25 27.42 7.88 -6.02
N ASP A 26 26.93 6.78 -5.45
CA ASP A 26 26.45 6.66 -4.07
C ASP A 26 25.17 7.45 -3.73
N LEU A 27 24.54 8.14 -4.69
CA LEU A 27 23.31 8.91 -4.45
C LEU A 27 22.12 7.98 -4.11
N GLY A 28 22.02 6.84 -4.79
CA GLY A 28 21.01 5.84 -4.50
C GLY A 28 21.17 5.19 -3.13
N LYS A 29 22.41 4.91 -2.72
CA LYS A 29 22.71 4.43 -1.37
C LYS A 29 22.37 5.49 -0.30
N LYS A 30 22.64 6.77 -0.59
CA LYS A 30 22.27 7.88 0.29
C LYS A 30 20.77 7.97 0.48
N PHE A 31 20.00 7.89 -0.62
CA PHE A 31 18.54 7.83 -0.57
C PHE A 31 18.05 6.71 0.33
N PHE A 32 18.49 5.47 0.09
CA PHE A 32 18.02 4.31 0.82
C PHE A 32 18.44 4.32 2.30
N SER A 33 19.68 4.75 2.58
CA SER A 33 20.17 4.92 3.95
C SER A 33 19.36 5.98 4.70
N TYR A 34 19.03 7.09 4.04
CA TYR A 34 18.19 8.13 4.65
C TYR A 34 16.79 7.60 4.93
N TYR A 35 16.18 6.95 3.95
CA TYR A 35 14.86 6.33 4.08
C TYR A 35 14.79 5.37 5.29
N GLN A 36 15.77 4.48 5.41
CA GLN A 36 15.82 3.52 6.53
C GLN A 36 16.02 4.21 7.88
N LYS A 37 16.95 5.16 7.98
CA LYS A 37 17.27 5.85 9.24
C LYS A 37 16.16 6.81 9.70
N ASN A 38 15.38 7.34 8.77
CA ASN A 38 14.33 8.32 9.02
C ASN A 38 12.94 7.77 8.63
N TYR A 39 12.72 6.47 8.87
CA TYR A 39 11.48 5.81 8.51
C TYR A 39 10.23 6.49 9.10
N GLU A 40 10.36 7.11 10.27
CA GLU A 40 9.28 7.90 10.88
C GLU A 40 8.83 9.09 10.03
N THR A 41 9.72 9.69 9.24
CA THR A 41 9.34 10.74 8.28
C THR A 41 8.43 10.19 7.19
N HIS A 42 8.77 9.00 6.66
CA HIS A 42 7.92 8.31 5.68
C HIS A 42 6.58 7.91 6.31
N ARG A 43 6.60 7.32 7.51
CA ARG A 43 5.36 6.96 8.26
C ARG A 43 4.48 8.18 8.53
N LYS A 44 5.08 9.33 8.85
CA LYS A 44 4.34 10.58 9.04
C LYS A 44 3.67 11.03 7.73
N PHE A 45 4.34 10.85 6.60
CA PHE A 45 3.78 11.14 5.27
C PHE A 45 2.65 10.17 4.91
N GLU A 46 2.83 8.86 5.10
CA GLU A 46 1.78 7.85 4.94
C GLU A 46 0.55 8.09 5.84
N ARG A 47 0.76 8.67 7.03
CA ARG A 47 -0.34 9.08 7.92
C ARG A 47 -1.00 10.39 7.48
N GLY A 48 -0.46 11.06 6.47
CA GLY A 48 -0.92 12.37 6.00
C GLY A 48 -0.62 13.50 6.98
N GLY A 49 0.44 13.35 7.77
CA GLY A 49 0.96 14.35 8.69
C GLY A 49 2.03 15.26 8.08
N LEU A 50 2.38 15.04 6.81
CA LEU A 50 3.19 15.92 5.97
C LEU A 50 2.43 16.18 4.67
N SER A 51 2.58 17.38 4.12
CA SER A 51 2.20 17.70 2.74
C SER A 51 3.19 17.08 1.75
N GLU A 52 2.80 17.00 0.46
CA GLU A 52 3.70 16.58 -0.63
C GLU A 52 4.95 17.49 -0.67
N ASP A 53 4.76 18.80 -0.55
CA ASP A 53 5.87 19.77 -0.62
C ASP A 53 6.85 19.61 0.54
N GLU A 54 6.36 19.40 1.77
CA GLU A 54 7.21 19.15 2.93
C GLU A 54 8.00 17.86 2.76
N PHE A 55 7.35 16.76 2.37
CA PHE A 55 8.03 15.49 2.18
C PHE A 55 9.08 15.57 1.06
N ILE A 56 8.73 16.14 -0.09
CA ILE A 56 9.66 16.31 -1.22
C ILE A 56 10.85 17.18 -0.81
N SER A 57 10.62 18.29 -0.11
CA SER A 57 11.69 19.18 0.37
C SER A 57 12.66 18.45 1.28
N ILE A 58 12.16 17.63 2.20
CA ILE A 58 12.99 16.81 3.09
C ILE A 58 13.85 15.84 2.27
N MET A 59 13.23 15.15 1.30
CA MET A 59 13.95 14.16 0.48
C MET A 59 14.98 14.81 -0.46
N LEU A 60 14.66 15.95 -1.06
CA LEU A 60 15.61 16.70 -1.90
C LEU A 60 16.79 17.22 -1.07
N THR A 61 16.55 17.65 0.16
CA THR A 61 17.63 18.03 1.09
C THR A 61 18.53 16.83 1.41
N ALA A 62 17.95 15.67 1.68
CA ALA A 62 18.70 14.43 1.92
C ALA A 62 19.53 13.99 0.70
N LEU A 63 19.07 14.34 -0.51
CA LEU A 63 19.76 14.11 -1.80
C LEU A 63 20.66 15.29 -2.21
N GLU A 64 20.93 16.25 -1.30
CA GLU A 64 21.78 17.42 -1.55
C GLU A 64 21.36 18.23 -2.78
N HIS A 65 20.06 18.22 -3.09
CA HIS A 65 19.48 18.90 -4.26
C HIS A 65 20.11 18.50 -5.62
N LYS A 66 20.62 17.24 -5.72
CA LYS A 66 21.23 16.70 -6.95
C LYS A 66 20.22 16.40 -8.05
N ILE A 67 18.94 16.35 -7.72
CA ILE A 67 17.82 16.20 -8.64
C ILE A 67 16.77 17.25 -8.33
N ASP A 68 15.93 17.54 -9.31
CA ASP A 68 14.80 18.43 -9.13
C ASP A 68 13.55 17.67 -8.58
N ARG A 69 12.50 18.42 -8.32
CA ARG A 69 11.22 17.92 -7.81
C ARG A 69 10.58 16.87 -8.73
N GLU A 70 10.55 17.14 -10.02
CA GLU A 70 9.89 16.30 -11.01
C GLU A 70 10.62 14.96 -11.13
N THR A 71 11.92 15.00 -11.24
CA THR A 71 12.79 13.83 -11.25
C THR A 71 12.61 13.00 -9.97
N PHE A 72 12.56 13.64 -8.80
CA PHE A 72 12.31 12.94 -7.54
C PHE A 72 10.97 12.22 -7.57
N ILE A 73 9.87 12.90 -7.93
CA ILE A 73 8.54 12.29 -7.99
C ILE A 73 8.55 11.08 -8.91
N ASN A 74 9.09 11.23 -10.12
CA ASN A 74 9.14 10.15 -11.11
C ASN A 74 9.93 8.94 -10.58
N TYR A 75 11.07 9.14 -9.93
CA TYR A 75 11.89 8.04 -9.43
C TYR A 75 11.28 7.39 -8.18
N TYR A 76 10.74 8.19 -7.26
CA TYR A 76 10.12 7.72 -6.03
C TYR A 76 8.86 6.89 -6.28
N THR A 77 8.11 7.19 -7.34
CA THR A 77 6.83 6.55 -7.62
C THR A 77 6.91 5.41 -8.66
N ASP A 78 8.06 5.24 -9.35
CA ASP A 78 8.25 4.18 -10.35
C ASP A 78 8.83 2.90 -9.71
N ILE A 79 8.10 2.37 -8.74
CA ILE A 79 8.53 1.20 -7.94
C ILE A 79 7.54 0.04 -8.01
N PHE A 80 6.36 0.23 -8.62
CA PHE A 80 5.25 -0.72 -8.57
C PHE A 80 5.18 -1.59 -9.82
N THR A 81 4.90 -2.88 -9.60
CA THR A 81 4.54 -3.84 -10.64
C THR A 81 3.19 -4.48 -10.30
N LEU A 82 2.47 -4.97 -11.30
CA LEU A 82 1.18 -5.63 -11.08
C LEU A 82 1.35 -7.12 -10.85
N ASN A 83 0.73 -7.67 -9.82
CA ASN A 83 0.52 -9.09 -9.65
C ASN A 83 -0.77 -9.47 -10.41
N GLU A 84 -0.59 -9.85 -11.68
CA GLU A 84 -1.69 -10.18 -12.59
C GLU A 84 -2.57 -11.32 -12.07
N GLU A 85 -1.97 -12.32 -11.41
CA GLU A 85 -2.70 -13.48 -10.87
C GLU A 85 -3.68 -13.03 -9.77
N VAL A 86 -3.23 -12.23 -8.80
CA VAL A 86 -4.09 -11.72 -7.74
C VAL A 86 -5.11 -10.72 -8.29
N ALA A 87 -4.71 -9.85 -9.21
CA ALA A 87 -5.62 -8.91 -9.85
C ALA A 87 -6.76 -9.62 -10.60
N SER A 88 -6.50 -10.79 -11.19
CA SER A 88 -7.51 -11.60 -11.90
C SER A 88 -8.62 -12.16 -11.00
N LEU A 89 -8.39 -12.26 -9.69
CA LEU A 89 -9.43 -12.67 -8.73
C LEU A 89 -10.49 -11.58 -8.50
N LEU A 90 -10.10 -10.31 -8.62
CA LEU A 90 -10.96 -9.18 -8.25
C LEU A 90 -12.30 -9.16 -9.01
N PRO A 91 -12.36 -9.30 -10.35
CA PRO A 91 -13.63 -9.34 -11.08
C PRO A 91 -14.50 -10.54 -10.71
N MET A 92 -13.91 -11.65 -10.30
CA MET A 92 -14.64 -12.84 -9.87
C MET A 92 -15.24 -12.65 -8.48
N LEU A 93 -14.44 -12.18 -7.52
CA LEU A 93 -14.88 -11.86 -6.17
C LEU A 93 -15.93 -10.74 -6.16
N LYS A 94 -15.79 -9.74 -7.04
CA LYS A 94 -16.72 -8.61 -7.14
C LYS A 94 -18.16 -9.01 -7.47
N LYS A 95 -18.37 -10.17 -8.09
CA LYS A 95 -19.71 -10.68 -8.38
C LYS A 95 -20.51 -11.04 -7.11
N ASN A 96 -19.81 -11.39 -6.05
CA ASN A 96 -20.42 -11.93 -4.83
C ASN A 96 -20.18 -11.06 -3.59
N TYR A 97 -19.19 -10.16 -3.61
CA TYR A 97 -18.73 -9.44 -2.42
C TYR A 97 -18.48 -7.96 -2.71
N ALA A 98 -18.70 -7.15 -1.68
CA ALA A 98 -18.15 -5.79 -1.64
C ALA A 98 -16.63 -5.86 -1.49
N LEU A 99 -15.90 -5.17 -2.37
CA LEU A 99 -14.45 -5.12 -2.33
C LEU A 99 -13.99 -3.75 -1.88
N CYS A 100 -13.15 -3.70 -0.86
CA CYS A 100 -12.48 -2.47 -0.45
C CYS A 100 -10.97 -2.68 -0.37
N LEU A 101 -10.21 -1.64 -0.68
CA LEU A 101 -8.78 -1.58 -0.52
C LEU A 101 -8.44 -0.91 0.80
N LEU A 102 -7.49 -1.45 1.56
CA LEU A 102 -7.02 -0.90 2.84
C LEU A 102 -5.49 -0.84 2.81
N SER A 103 -4.92 0.32 2.53
CA SER A 103 -3.49 0.46 2.27
C SER A 103 -2.81 1.53 3.11
N ASN A 104 -1.64 1.18 3.68
CA ASN A 104 -0.68 2.17 4.12
C ASN A 104 0.04 2.70 2.88
N THR A 105 -0.19 3.96 2.55
CA THR A 105 0.34 4.61 1.34
C THR A 105 0.35 6.12 1.52
N ASP A 106 1.07 6.80 0.66
CA ASP A 106 1.11 8.25 0.59
C ASP A 106 0.46 8.80 -0.68
N SER A 107 0.31 10.12 -0.74
CA SER A 107 -0.35 10.80 -1.85
C SER A 107 0.45 10.76 -3.16
N LEU A 108 1.80 10.75 -3.10
CA LEU A 108 2.65 10.66 -4.29
C LEU A 108 2.55 9.28 -4.94
N HIS A 109 2.70 8.20 -4.16
CA HIS A 109 2.52 6.84 -4.63
C HIS A 109 1.12 6.62 -5.21
N HIS A 110 0.08 7.11 -4.51
CA HIS A 110 -1.30 7.02 -5.03
C HIS A 110 -1.43 7.71 -6.37
N LYS A 111 -1.06 8.98 -6.44
CA LYS A 111 -1.33 9.85 -7.59
C LYS A 111 -0.48 9.52 -8.82
N TYR A 112 0.80 9.25 -8.62
CA TYR A 112 1.77 9.10 -9.71
C TYR A 112 2.24 7.66 -9.91
N GLY A 113 2.16 6.79 -8.89
CA GLY A 113 2.62 5.42 -8.94
C GLY A 113 1.56 4.44 -9.47
N TRP A 114 0.46 4.28 -8.75
CA TRP A 114 -0.46 3.16 -8.98
C TRP A 114 -1.91 3.54 -9.34
N PHE A 115 -2.30 4.81 -9.32
CA PHE A 115 -3.66 5.22 -9.73
C PHE A 115 -4.01 4.83 -11.18
N LYS A 116 -3.01 4.57 -12.00
CA LYS A 116 -3.15 4.16 -13.41
C LYS A 116 -3.66 2.74 -13.63
N TYR A 117 -3.67 1.88 -12.60
CA TYR A 117 -4.02 0.48 -12.78
C TYR A 117 -5.53 0.25 -12.85
N ASP A 118 -5.97 -0.45 -13.89
CA ASP A 118 -7.37 -0.73 -14.19
C ASP A 118 -8.10 -1.58 -13.13
N PHE A 119 -7.38 -2.38 -12.35
CA PHE A 119 -7.99 -3.21 -11.31
C PHE A 119 -8.70 -2.40 -10.24
N LEU A 120 -8.36 -1.12 -10.07
CA LEU A 120 -8.99 -0.23 -9.08
C LEU A 120 -10.50 -0.09 -9.27
N LYS A 121 -11.00 -0.25 -10.49
CA LYS A 121 -12.43 -0.20 -10.81
C LYS A 121 -13.28 -1.28 -10.12
N TYR A 122 -12.66 -2.35 -9.62
CA TYR A 122 -13.36 -3.42 -8.90
C TYR A 122 -13.59 -3.10 -7.42
N PHE A 123 -12.96 -2.07 -6.88
CA PHE A 123 -13.13 -1.67 -5.49
C PHE A 123 -14.26 -0.65 -5.32
N ASP A 124 -15.14 -0.90 -4.35
CA ASP A 124 -16.20 0.03 -3.96
C ASP A 124 -15.65 1.25 -3.24
N LYS A 125 -14.55 1.06 -2.49
CA LYS A 125 -13.88 2.12 -1.73
C LYS A 125 -12.41 1.80 -1.51
N LEU A 126 -11.60 2.86 -1.56
CA LEU A 126 -10.19 2.83 -1.19
C LEU A 126 -10.04 3.54 0.17
N PHE A 127 -9.47 2.82 1.15
CA PHE A 127 -9.10 3.36 2.45
C PHE A 127 -7.59 3.54 2.46
N LEU A 128 -7.16 4.76 2.21
CA LEU A 128 -5.75 5.13 2.10
C LEU A 128 -5.32 5.83 3.38
N SER A 129 -4.25 5.36 4.00
CA SER A 129 -3.80 5.82 5.31
C SER A 129 -3.65 7.34 5.39
N TYR A 130 -3.09 7.98 4.36
CA TYR A 130 -2.89 9.43 4.34
C TYR A 130 -4.22 10.21 4.30
N GLN A 131 -5.31 9.62 3.78
CA GLN A 131 -6.66 10.22 3.80
C GLN A 131 -7.40 9.95 5.11
N VAL A 132 -7.30 8.71 5.62
CA VAL A 132 -7.93 8.29 6.89
C VAL A 132 -7.24 8.93 8.10
N LYS A 133 -6.01 9.43 7.94
CA LYS A 133 -5.15 9.94 9.02
C LYS A 133 -4.89 8.88 10.10
N ALA A 134 -4.67 7.65 9.66
CA ALA A 134 -4.30 6.50 10.47
C ALA A 134 -3.64 5.45 9.58
N VAL A 135 -2.73 4.68 10.15
CA VAL A 135 -1.99 3.61 9.47
C VAL A 135 -2.27 2.27 10.12
N LYS A 136 -2.21 1.18 9.39
CA LYS A 136 -2.18 -0.17 9.97
C LYS A 136 -0.92 -0.30 10.83
N PRO A 137 -0.98 -0.89 12.03
CA PRO A 137 -2.09 -1.65 12.62
C PRO A 137 -3.03 -0.83 13.55
N GLU A 138 -3.11 0.48 13.44
CA GLU A 138 -4.00 1.29 14.27
C GLU A 138 -5.48 0.91 14.06
N GLU A 139 -6.23 0.65 15.12
CA GLU A 139 -7.65 0.26 15.06
C GLU A 139 -8.50 1.25 14.23
N LYS A 140 -8.16 2.53 14.29
CA LYS A 140 -8.89 3.61 13.61
C LYS A 140 -9.04 3.37 12.09
N ILE A 141 -8.03 2.78 11.41
CA ILE A 141 -8.08 2.58 9.96
C ILE A 141 -9.05 1.44 9.61
N TYR A 142 -9.11 0.38 10.42
CA TYR A 142 -10.06 -0.72 10.24
C TYR A 142 -11.49 -0.26 10.54
N ARG A 143 -11.70 0.50 11.61
CA ARG A 143 -13.02 1.06 11.95
C ARG A 143 -13.54 2.05 10.91
N ALA A 144 -12.66 2.69 10.13
CA ALA A 144 -13.08 3.51 8.99
C ALA A 144 -13.77 2.66 7.90
N VAL A 145 -13.33 1.41 7.72
CA VAL A 145 -13.96 0.45 6.82
C VAL A 145 -15.33 0.04 7.32
N GLU A 146 -15.45 -0.36 8.59
CA GLU A 146 -16.72 -0.79 9.19
C GLU A 146 -17.80 0.30 9.11
N ARG A 147 -17.41 1.57 9.36
CA ARG A 147 -18.35 2.69 9.19
C ARG A 147 -18.85 2.87 7.77
N PHE A 148 -18.06 2.50 6.78
CA PHE A 148 -18.48 2.57 5.38
C PHE A 148 -19.33 1.38 4.96
N THR A 149 -18.95 0.17 5.37
CA THR A 149 -19.65 -1.05 4.99
C THR A 149 -20.97 -1.22 5.74
N ASP A 150 -21.09 -0.61 6.92
CA ASP A 150 -22.21 -0.79 7.86
C ASP A 150 -22.51 -2.29 8.14
N ARG A 151 -21.42 -3.05 8.32
CA ARG A 151 -21.46 -4.50 8.57
C ARG A 151 -20.75 -4.86 9.87
N PRO A 152 -21.19 -5.94 10.55
CA PRO A 152 -20.50 -6.47 11.72
C PRO A 152 -19.04 -6.82 11.41
N SER A 153 -18.16 -6.71 12.40
CA SER A 153 -16.74 -7.08 12.28
C SER A 153 -16.56 -8.50 11.70
N SER A 154 -17.38 -9.45 12.11
CA SER A 154 -17.33 -10.86 11.66
C SER A 154 -17.66 -11.08 10.18
N GLU A 155 -18.18 -10.08 9.47
CA GLU A 155 -18.44 -10.14 8.02
C GLU A 155 -17.27 -9.57 7.18
N HIS A 156 -16.17 -9.17 7.82
CA HIS A 156 -14.99 -8.66 7.15
C HIS A 156 -13.90 -9.72 7.06
N LEU A 157 -13.37 -9.93 5.84
CA LEU A 157 -12.18 -10.74 5.60
C LEU A 157 -11.08 -9.82 5.07
N PHE A 158 -9.93 -9.78 5.75
CA PHE A 158 -8.76 -8.97 5.38
C PHE A 158 -7.63 -9.85 4.83
N ILE A 159 -6.99 -9.40 3.76
CA ILE A 159 -5.86 -10.09 3.11
C ILE A 159 -4.68 -9.12 3.12
N ASP A 160 -3.60 -9.50 3.81
CA ASP A 160 -2.42 -8.64 4.01
C ASP A 160 -1.17 -9.51 4.16
N ASP A 161 -0.02 -9.10 3.62
CA ASP A 161 1.24 -9.85 3.69
C ASP A 161 1.94 -9.69 5.06
N ILE A 162 1.62 -8.62 5.80
CA ILE A 162 2.23 -8.33 7.10
C ILE A 162 1.43 -9.00 8.22
N PRO A 163 2.04 -9.97 8.95
CA PRO A 163 1.34 -10.70 10.00
C PRO A 163 0.71 -9.79 11.06
N GLU A 164 1.42 -8.75 11.49
CA GLU A 164 0.94 -7.80 12.50
C GLU A 164 -0.37 -7.12 12.06
N TYR A 165 -0.54 -6.81 10.79
CA TYR A 165 -1.74 -6.14 10.29
C TYR A 165 -2.93 -7.10 10.19
N ALA A 166 -2.68 -8.35 9.81
CA ALA A 166 -3.67 -9.41 9.84
C ALA A 166 -4.14 -9.72 11.28
N GLU A 167 -3.22 -9.80 12.24
CA GLU A 167 -3.56 -10.03 13.64
C GLU A 167 -4.31 -8.84 14.27
N ALA A 168 -3.96 -7.62 13.91
CA ALA A 168 -4.72 -6.44 14.35
C ALA A 168 -6.17 -6.46 13.84
N ALA A 169 -6.41 -6.90 12.61
CA ALA A 169 -7.76 -7.11 12.09
C ALA A 169 -8.52 -8.18 12.89
N LYS A 170 -7.88 -9.32 13.19
CA LYS A 170 -8.50 -10.38 14.02
C LYS A 170 -8.82 -9.91 15.43
N SER A 171 -7.96 -9.09 16.04
CA SER A 171 -8.17 -8.60 17.41
C SER A 171 -9.44 -7.74 17.57
N ILE A 172 -9.92 -7.15 16.48
CA ILE A 172 -11.16 -6.37 16.44
C ILE A 172 -12.37 -7.15 15.91
N GLY A 173 -12.21 -8.47 15.70
CA GLY A 173 -13.29 -9.39 15.31
C GLY A 173 -13.41 -9.63 13.80
N TRP A 174 -12.49 -9.18 12.97
CA TRP A 174 -12.44 -9.54 11.55
C TRP A 174 -11.87 -10.95 11.38
N ASP A 175 -12.13 -11.56 10.24
CA ASP A 175 -11.31 -12.68 9.76
C ASP A 175 -10.16 -12.15 8.91
N ALA A 176 -9.04 -12.85 8.88
CA ALA A 176 -7.88 -12.40 8.08
C ALA A 176 -7.09 -13.59 7.50
N ILE A 177 -6.55 -13.37 6.30
CA ILE A 177 -5.59 -14.25 5.62
C ILE A 177 -4.27 -13.50 5.56
N ARG A 178 -3.21 -14.10 6.11
CA ARG A 178 -1.87 -13.66 5.80
C ARG A 178 -1.54 -14.09 4.38
N PHE A 179 -1.29 -13.12 3.50
CA PHE A 179 -0.93 -13.38 2.11
C PHE A 179 0.53 -13.83 2.01
N GLU A 180 0.77 -14.91 1.28
CA GLU A 180 2.11 -15.40 0.95
C GLU A 180 2.33 -15.45 -0.57
N ASN A 181 1.33 -15.95 -1.31
CA ASN A 181 1.33 -16.03 -2.77
C ASN A 181 -0.09 -16.33 -3.28
N TYR A 182 -0.27 -16.27 -4.60
CA TYR A 182 -1.55 -16.51 -5.24
C TYR A 182 -2.16 -17.90 -4.92
N ASN A 183 -1.37 -18.97 -5.01
CA ASN A 183 -1.89 -20.33 -4.79
C ASN A 183 -2.38 -20.52 -3.35
N GLN A 184 -1.59 -20.05 -2.37
CA GLN A 184 -1.99 -20.06 -0.96
C GLN A 184 -3.27 -19.24 -0.74
N LEU A 185 -3.38 -18.05 -1.33
CA LEU A 185 -4.58 -17.22 -1.21
C LEU A 185 -5.83 -17.94 -1.75
N VAL A 186 -5.74 -18.57 -2.93
CA VAL A 186 -6.85 -19.33 -3.53
C VAL A 186 -7.29 -20.49 -2.62
N GLU A 187 -6.34 -21.21 -2.04
CA GLU A 187 -6.65 -22.31 -1.11
C GLU A 187 -7.35 -21.79 0.16
N GLU A 188 -6.84 -20.72 0.76
CA GLU A 188 -7.45 -20.12 1.96
C GLU A 188 -8.85 -19.56 1.69
N LEU A 189 -9.08 -18.93 0.53
CA LEU A 189 -10.41 -18.48 0.14
C LEU A 189 -11.38 -19.66 -0.01
N LYS A 190 -10.94 -20.77 -0.63
CA LYS A 190 -11.76 -21.99 -0.74
C LYS A 190 -12.08 -22.62 0.62
N LYS A 191 -11.11 -22.74 1.54
CA LYS A 191 -11.32 -23.23 2.91
C LYS A 191 -12.37 -22.41 3.66
N LYS A 192 -12.44 -21.11 3.38
CA LYS A 192 -13.42 -20.18 3.95
C LYS A 192 -14.75 -20.15 3.18
N ASN A 193 -14.95 -21.03 2.20
CA ASN A 193 -16.13 -21.08 1.33
C ASN A 193 -16.40 -19.76 0.57
N ILE A 194 -15.36 -19.00 0.28
CA ILE A 194 -15.46 -17.80 -0.55
C ILE A 194 -15.67 -18.22 -2.01
N ARG A 195 -16.69 -17.65 -2.64
CA ARG A 195 -17.07 -17.95 -4.05
C ARG A 195 -16.39 -16.94 -4.99
N PHE A 196 -15.72 -17.45 -6.01
CA PHE A 196 -15.09 -16.62 -7.06
C PHE A 196 -14.92 -17.41 -8.35
#